data_8fd17edfe8b653d814308e6e8d80e268
#
_entry.id   8fd17edfe8b653d814308e6e8d80e268
#
_cell.length_a   1.000
_cell.length_b   1.000
_cell.length_c   1.000
_cell.angle_alpha   90.00
_cell.angle_beta   90.00
_cell.angle_gamma   90.00
#
_symmetry.space_group_name_H-M   'P 1'
#
loop_
_entity.id
_entity.type
_entity.pdbx_description
1 polymer ?
#
loop_
_entity_poly.entity_id
_entity_poly.type
_entity_poly.pdbx_seq_one_letter_code
_entity_poly.pdbx_strand_id
1 'polypeptide(L)'
;MEAFGYSNNGRKLLTLREVTLHLSKMELDRLIEFLKIVRSRHQEIALEIGEQEEEINPDEPLGFTHLKDWMKTNKEDVDLVISTHLN
;
A
#
# COMPACT_ATOMS: atom_id res chain seq x y z
N MET A 1 -5.38 -8.83 -7.48
CA MET A 1 -4.28 -8.29 -6.65
C MET A 1 -2.95 -8.56 -7.34
N GLU A 2 -2.11 -7.57 -7.39
CA GLU A 2 -0.78 -7.70 -7.96
C GLU A 2 0.26 -7.33 -6.90
N ALA A 3 1.41 -7.97 -6.96
CA ALA A 3 2.51 -7.71 -6.04
C ALA A 3 3.80 -7.44 -6.82
N PHE A 4 4.51 -6.40 -6.43
CA PHE A 4 5.78 -6.00 -7.02
C PHE A 4 6.81 -5.80 -5.93
N GLY A 5 8.07 -5.89 -6.27
CA GLY A 5 9.11 -5.66 -5.28
C GLY A 5 10.48 -5.51 -5.88
N TYR A 6 11.40 -5.02 -5.05
CA TYR A 6 12.81 -4.91 -5.36
C TYR A 6 13.61 -5.81 -4.42
N SER A 7 14.65 -6.44 -4.92
CA SER A 7 15.64 -7.09 -4.05
C SER A 7 16.50 -6.02 -3.37
N ASN A 8 17.22 -6.39 -2.30
CA ASN A 8 18.08 -5.45 -1.57
C ASN A 8 19.11 -4.75 -2.46
N ASN A 9 19.59 -5.43 -3.49
CA ASN A 9 20.58 -4.91 -4.44
C ASN A 9 19.96 -4.61 -5.80
N GLY A 10 18.65 -4.81 -5.93
CA GLY A 10 17.97 -4.68 -7.21
C GLY A 10 17.52 -3.26 -7.50
N ARG A 11 17.70 -2.86 -8.77
CA ARG A 11 17.18 -1.60 -9.30
C ARG A 11 15.98 -1.81 -10.20
N LYS A 12 15.62 -3.08 -10.44
CA LYS A 12 14.53 -3.45 -11.33
C LYS A 12 13.34 -3.92 -10.51
N LEU A 13 12.17 -3.40 -10.85
CA LEU A 13 10.92 -3.83 -10.25
C LEU A 13 10.57 -5.23 -10.76
N LEU A 14 10.34 -6.15 -9.84
CA LEU A 14 9.98 -7.52 -10.13
C LEU A 14 8.50 -7.74 -9.87
N THR A 15 7.85 -8.51 -10.73
CA THR A 15 6.49 -9.00 -10.48
C THR A 15 6.59 -10.24 -9.59
N LEU A 16 5.88 -10.22 -8.48
CA LEU A 16 5.97 -11.28 -7.46
C LEU A 16 4.74 -12.18 -7.54
N ARG A 17 4.96 -13.48 -7.46
CA ARG A 17 3.88 -14.48 -7.39
C ARG A 17 3.45 -14.77 -5.98
N GLU A 18 4.35 -14.55 -5.02
CA GLU A 18 4.11 -14.84 -3.62
C GLU A 18 4.90 -13.86 -2.78
N VAL A 19 4.29 -13.40 -1.70
CA VAL A 19 4.94 -12.54 -0.71
C VAL A 19 4.74 -13.17 0.66
N THR A 20 5.83 -13.41 1.37
CA THR A 20 5.78 -13.89 2.75
C THR A 20 6.23 -12.76 3.68
N LEU A 21 5.37 -12.39 4.60
CA LEU A 21 5.70 -11.43 5.65
C LEU A 21 5.86 -12.20 6.96
N HIS A 22 7.05 -12.13 7.55
CA HIS A 22 7.33 -12.75 8.83
C HIS A 22 7.28 -11.69 9.91
N LEU A 23 6.26 -11.74 10.74
CA LEU A 23 5.92 -10.66 11.67
C LEU A 23 5.87 -11.14 13.11
N SER A 24 6.31 -10.28 14.02
CA SER A 24 6.01 -10.43 15.43
C SER A 24 4.54 -10.09 15.69
N LYS A 25 4.05 -10.40 16.90
CA LYS A 25 2.67 -10.04 17.30
C LYS A 25 2.46 -8.52 17.21
N MET A 26 3.42 -7.73 17.66
CA MET A 26 3.35 -6.27 17.62
C MET A 26 3.32 -5.75 16.19
N GLU A 27 4.17 -6.30 15.33
CA GLU A 27 4.20 -5.93 13.91
C GLU A 27 2.89 -6.28 13.21
N LEU A 28 2.32 -7.44 13.55
CA LEU A 28 1.02 -7.84 13.01
C LEU A 28 -0.07 -6.81 13.38
N ASP A 29 -0.12 -6.41 14.65
CA ASP A 29 -1.10 -5.43 15.11
C ASP A 29 -0.92 -4.08 14.39
N ARG A 30 0.32 -3.67 14.19
CA ARG A 30 0.65 -2.44 13.45
C ARG A 30 0.24 -2.52 11.98
N LEU A 31 0.45 -3.67 11.36
CA LEU A 31 0.05 -3.88 9.97
C LEU A 31 -1.47 -3.80 9.82
N ILE A 32 -2.22 -4.36 10.75
CA ILE A 32 -3.69 -4.26 10.75
C ILE A 32 -4.12 -2.79 10.82
N GLU A 33 -3.53 -2.01 11.73
CA GLU A 33 -3.84 -0.58 11.84
C GLU A 33 -3.46 0.19 10.57
N PHE A 34 -2.33 -0.14 9.97
CA PHE A 34 -1.92 0.45 8.70
C PHE A 34 -2.93 0.18 7.58
N LEU A 35 -3.42 -1.05 7.46
CA LEU A 35 -4.40 -1.39 6.44
C LEU A 35 -5.74 -0.67 6.65
N LYS A 36 -6.11 -0.40 7.90
CA LYS A 36 -7.29 0.44 8.20
C LYS A 36 -7.10 1.87 7.69
N ILE A 37 -5.90 2.42 7.83
CA ILE A 37 -5.56 3.75 7.31
C ILE A 37 -5.65 3.76 5.79
N VAL A 38 -5.10 2.75 5.13
CA VAL A 38 -5.18 2.60 3.67
C VAL A 38 -6.64 2.59 3.20
N ARG A 39 -7.48 1.82 3.89
CA ARG A 39 -8.90 1.74 3.55
C ARG A 39 -9.61 3.08 3.72
N SER A 40 -9.34 3.80 4.81
CA SER A 40 -9.93 5.12 5.04
C SER A 40 -9.53 6.12 3.95
N ARG A 41 -8.27 6.12 3.56
CA ARG A 41 -7.78 6.99 2.49
C ARG A 41 -8.41 6.65 1.15
N HIS A 42 -8.55 5.36 0.85
CA HIS A 42 -9.24 4.91 -0.36
C HIS A 42 -10.68 5.44 -0.40
N GLN A 43 -11.42 5.31 0.71
CA GLN A 43 -12.80 5.77 0.80
C GLN A 43 -12.92 7.28 0.61
N GLU A 44 -12.03 8.07 1.20
CA GLU A 44 -12.01 9.53 1.05
C GLU A 44 -11.76 9.94 -0.40
N ILE A 45 -10.76 9.35 -1.04
CA ILE A 45 -10.43 9.67 -2.42
C ILE A 45 -11.57 9.25 -3.35
N ALA A 46 -12.16 8.08 -3.15
CA ALA A 46 -13.28 7.61 -3.95
C ALA A 46 -14.49 8.55 -3.86
N LEU A 47 -14.77 9.06 -2.66
CA LEU A 47 -15.84 10.05 -2.48
C LEU A 47 -15.56 11.36 -3.21
N GLU A 48 -14.35 11.89 -3.11
CA GLU A 48 -13.95 13.11 -3.82
C GLU A 48 -14.09 12.96 -5.34
N ILE A 49 -13.67 11.83 -5.88
CA ILE A 49 -13.80 11.54 -7.31
C ILE A 49 -15.27 11.51 -7.72
N GLY A 50 -16.13 10.89 -6.93
CA GLY A 50 -17.56 10.84 -7.19
C GLY A 50 -18.22 12.22 -7.17
N GLU A 51 -17.77 13.12 -6.32
CA GLU A 51 -18.30 14.48 -6.21
C GLU A 51 -17.86 15.39 -7.36
N GLN A 52 -16.69 15.17 -7.91
CA GLN A 52 -16.11 16.02 -8.94
C GLN A 52 -16.55 15.67 -10.36
N GLU A 53 -17.23 14.57 -10.54
CA GLU A 53 -17.68 14.06 -11.85
C GLU A 53 -16.54 13.94 -12.89
N GLU A 54 -15.31 13.76 -12.43
CA GLU A 54 -14.17 13.57 -13.32
C GLU A 54 -14.16 12.19 -13.94
N GLU A 55 -13.79 12.14 -15.23
CA GLU A 55 -13.53 10.86 -15.89
C GLU A 55 -12.18 10.33 -15.43
N ILE A 56 -12.21 9.37 -14.54
CA ILE A 56 -10.99 8.72 -14.04
C ILE A 56 -11.01 7.26 -14.46
N ASN A 57 -9.87 6.80 -14.96
CA ASN A 57 -9.70 5.39 -15.26
C ASN A 57 -9.76 4.59 -13.94
N PRO A 58 -10.77 3.72 -13.76
CA PRO A 58 -10.94 2.99 -12.51
C PRO A 58 -9.85 1.98 -12.20
N ASP A 59 -8.97 1.70 -13.16
CA ASP A 59 -7.86 0.77 -12.98
C ASP A 59 -6.55 1.48 -12.60
N GLU A 60 -6.52 2.82 -12.62
CA GLU A 60 -5.34 3.57 -12.19
C GLU A 60 -5.22 3.61 -10.66
N PRO A 61 -4.01 3.57 -10.13
CA PRO A 61 -3.80 3.71 -8.70
C PRO A 61 -4.29 5.08 -8.20
N LEU A 62 -5.01 5.07 -7.08
CA LEU A 62 -5.47 6.30 -6.42
C LEU A 62 -4.37 6.97 -5.59
N GLY A 63 -3.26 6.30 -5.40
CA GLY A 63 -2.13 6.79 -4.64
C GLY A 63 -1.36 5.62 -4.03
N PHE A 64 -0.26 5.95 -3.41
CA PHE A 64 0.62 4.98 -2.76
C PHE A 64 0.76 5.36 -1.29
N THR A 65 0.53 4.40 -0.40
CA THR A 65 0.69 4.59 1.04
C THR A 65 1.84 3.73 1.52
N HIS A 66 2.84 4.36 2.11
CA HIS A 66 4.04 3.71 2.61
C HIS A 66 3.91 3.42 4.10
N LEU A 67 4.16 2.19 4.49
CA LEU A 67 4.14 1.79 5.90
C LEU A 67 5.08 2.64 6.75
N LYS A 68 6.25 2.99 6.21
CA LYS A 68 7.25 3.80 6.91
C LYS A 68 6.76 5.19 7.28
N ASP A 69 5.84 5.76 6.53
CA ASP A 69 5.31 7.09 6.79
C ASP A 69 4.36 7.11 8.00
N TRP A 70 3.75 5.99 8.30
CA TRP A 70 2.74 5.87 9.36
C TRP A 70 3.26 5.16 10.60
N MET A 71 4.28 4.35 10.43
CA MET A 71 4.86 3.57 11.50
C MET A 71 6.36 3.79 11.51
N LYS A 72 6.85 4.42 12.57
CA LYS A 72 8.29 4.61 12.76
C LYS A 72 8.89 3.27 13.15
N THR A 73 9.30 2.53 12.16
CA THR A 73 10.02 1.27 12.33
C THR A 73 11.51 1.54 12.33
N ASN A 74 12.30 0.53 12.72
CA ASN A 74 13.74 0.61 12.62
C ASN A 74 14.17 0.79 11.16
N LYS A 75 15.29 1.48 10.94
CA LYS A 75 15.77 1.85 9.61
C LYS A 75 16.02 0.70 8.65
N GLU A 76 16.15 -0.51 9.18
CA GLU A 76 16.44 -1.71 8.41
C GLU A 76 15.19 -2.46 7.96
N ASP A 77 14.03 -2.00 8.38
CA ASP A 77 12.79 -2.69 8.07
C ASP A 77 12.40 -2.50 6.61
N VAL A 78 11.77 -3.52 6.08
CA VAL A 78 11.20 -3.51 4.74
C VAL A 78 10.07 -2.48 4.68
N ASP A 79 10.05 -1.66 3.64
CA ASP A 79 8.91 -0.79 3.40
C ASP A 79 7.82 -1.56 2.67
N LEU A 80 6.61 -1.46 3.16
CA LEU A 80 5.43 -2.01 2.50
C LEU A 80 4.63 -0.87 1.91
N VAL A 81 4.43 -0.90 0.61
CA VAL A 81 3.68 0.13 -0.11
C VAL A 81 2.38 -0.48 -0.60
N ILE A 82 1.27 0.14 -0.28
CA ILE A 82 -0.05 -0.29 -0.73
C ILE A 82 -0.64 0.77 -1.66
N SER A 83 -1.10 0.34 -2.82
CA SER A 83 -1.90 1.17 -3.69
C SER A 83 -3.25 0.50 -3.92
N THR A 84 -4.28 1.30 -4.15
CA THR A 84 -5.61 0.81 -4.44
C THR A 84 -6.16 1.49 -5.69
N HIS A 85 -7.15 0.88 -6.31
CA HIS A 85 -7.89 1.47 -7.42
C HIS A 85 -9.39 1.28 -7.22
N LEU A 86 -10.22 1.95 -8.03
CA LEU A 86 -11.67 1.95 -7.84
C LEU A 86 -12.36 0.61 -8.12
N ASN A 87 -11.81 -0.15 -9.02
CA ASN A 87 -12.38 -1.47 -9.36
C ASN A 87 -11.95 -2.57 -8.40
#